data_796363edfb8fb10c929fdbc4ba63f8ab
#
_entry.id   796363edfb8fb10c929fdbc4ba63f8ab
#
_cell.length_a   1.000
_cell.length_b   1.000
_cell.length_c   1.000
_cell.angle_alpha   90.00
_cell.angle_beta   90.00
_cell.angle_gamma   90.00
#
_symmetry.space_group_name_H-M   'P 1'
#
loop_
_entity.id
_entity.type
_entity.pdbx_description
1 polymer ?
#
loop_
_entity_poly.entity_id
_entity_poly.type
_entity_poly.pdbx_seq_one_letter_code
_entity_poly.pdbx_strand_id
1 'polypeptide(L)'
;MHTLDEIRTAIRQLPVDQRWKVEACLRELDGSPIPDSQVREARPAYAGLDPAIMTFEEFFGFEQKSPLRHEFVNGAIFAMSGPTLIHNLIMQNLMFAIHAHLRRRRPCEVFSSGVRLVIRRETNTIAYCPDLIVDCRADTRDTYYLRDPKLIAEVLSPSTELIDRREKLLNYRMLDSLEEYVLISQDERRVVVNPRAERWKPRVYAGLDTAVELRSIDLTIPLIELYADVTSP
;
A
#
# COMPACT_ATOMS: atom_id res chain seq x y z
N MET A 1 33.42 10.50 -16.20
CA MET A 1 32.52 9.36 -16.41
C MET A 1 32.18 8.85 -15.01
N HIS A 2 30.91 8.94 -14.57
CA HIS A 2 30.54 8.46 -13.23
C HIS A 2 30.33 6.94 -13.26
N THR A 3 30.75 6.27 -12.21
CA THR A 3 30.53 4.83 -12.04
C THR A 3 29.09 4.55 -11.62
N LEU A 4 28.59 3.34 -11.86
CA LEU A 4 27.26 2.92 -11.42
C LEU A 4 27.05 3.08 -9.91
N ASP A 5 28.10 2.91 -9.12
CA ASP A 5 28.04 3.07 -7.66
C ASP A 5 27.92 4.54 -7.23
N GLU A 6 28.58 5.44 -7.94
CA GLU A 6 28.44 6.89 -7.73
C GLU A 6 27.01 7.34 -8.08
N ILE A 7 26.45 6.84 -9.18
CA ILE A 7 25.07 7.13 -9.60
C ILE A 7 24.07 6.57 -8.56
N ARG A 8 24.24 5.34 -8.10
CA ARG A 8 23.42 4.74 -7.04
C ARG A 8 23.47 5.54 -5.74
N THR A 9 24.65 6.00 -5.37
CA THR A 9 24.85 6.81 -4.16
C THR A 9 24.16 8.16 -4.29
N ALA A 10 24.29 8.83 -5.44
CA ALA A 10 23.61 10.08 -5.71
C ALA A 10 22.08 9.92 -5.69
N ILE A 11 21.53 8.85 -6.30
CA ILE A 11 20.09 8.56 -6.27
C ILE A 11 19.59 8.32 -4.83
N ARG A 12 20.38 7.64 -4.00
CA ARG A 12 20.04 7.41 -2.58
C ARG A 12 20.00 8.68 -1.75
N GLN A 13 20.79 9.71 -2.15
CA GLN A 13 20.83 11.01 -1.47
C GLN A 13 19.71 11.95 -1.93
N LEU A 14 19.03 11.66 -3.06
CA LEU A 14 17.89 12.45 -3.47
C LEU A 14 16.72 12.29 -2.50
N PRO A 15 15.98 13.37 -2.21
CA PRO A 15 14.69 13.30 -1.56
C PRO A 15 13.78 12.27 -2.24
N VAL A 16 12.95 11.57 -1.46
CA VAL A 16 12.11 10.47 -1.97
C VAL A 16 11.18 10.95 -3.09
N ASP A 17 10.67 12.18 -2.96
CA ASP A 17 9.84 12.86 -3.96
C ASP A 17 10.56 13.20 -5.28
N GLN A 18 11.89 13.18 -5.31
CA GLN A 18 12.67 13.43 -6.52
C GLN A 18 13.19 12.16 -7.20
N ARG A 19 13.17 11.03 -6.52
CA ARG A 19 13.67 9.76 -7.08
C ARG A 19 12.86 9.29 -8.30
N TRP A 20 11.56 9.55 -8.34
CA TRP A 20 10.72 9.24 -9.50
C TRP A 20 11.12 10.01 -10.75
N LYS A 21 11.66 11.24 -10.61
CA LYS A 21 12.14 12.04 -11.75
C LYS A 21 13.32 11.36 -12.45
N VAL A 22 14.18 10.67 -11.68
CA VAL A 22 15.30 9.91 -12.25
C VAL A 22 14.78 8.73 -13.06
N GLU A 23 13.73 8.05 -12.59
CA GLU A 23 13.11 6.94 -13.33
C GLU A 23 12.41 7.44 -14.61
N ALA A 24 11.73 8.58 -14.55
CA ALA A 24 11.16 9.21 -15.74
C ALA A 24 12.23 9.58 -16.77
N CYS A 25 13.32 10.20 -16.35
CA CYS A 25 14.46 10.49 -17.22
C CYS A 25 15.09 9.23 -17.84
N LEU A 26 15.24 8.15 -17.08
CA LEU A 26 15.77 6.89 -17.58
C LEU A 26 14.88 6.28 -18.67
N ARG A 27 13.55 6.38 -18.51
CA ARG A 27 12.59 5.92 -19.52
C ARG A 27 12.61 6.77 -20.79
N GLU A 28 12.78 8.08 -20.68
CA GLU A 28 12.95 8.97 -21.81
C GLU A 28 14.21 8.60 -22.63
N LEU A 29 15.29 8.20 -21.94
CA LEU A 29 16.53 7.77 -22.57
C LEU A 29 16.39 6.43 -23.31
N ASP A 30 15.51 5.52 -22.82
CA ASP A 30 15.24 4.22 -23.45
C ASP A 30 14.26 4.33 -24.64
N GLY A 31 13.74 5.53 -24.94
CA GLY A 31 12.85 5.76 -26.08
C GLY A 31 11.46 5.07 -25.96
N SER A 32 11.09 4.64 -24.77
CA SER A 32 9.78 4.03 -24.52
C SER A 32 8.72 5.13 -24.33
N PRO A 33 7.73 5.28 -25.23
CA PRO A 33 6.69 6.28 -25.08
C PRO A 33 5.84 5.95 -23.84
N ILE A 34 5.64 6.94 -22.97
CA ILE A 34 4.67 6.85 -21.89
C ILE A 34 3.28 6.88 -22.56
N PRO A 35 2.44 5.85 -22.41
CA PRO A 35 1.09 5.90 -22.95
C PRO A 35 0.34 7.11 -22.38
N ASP A 36 -0.30 7.90 -23.22
CA ASP A 36 -0.99 9.15 -22.86
C ASP A 36 -2.07 8.94 -21.79
N SER A 37 -2.62 7.73 -21.67
CA SER A 37 -3.52 7.29 -20.62
C SER A 37 -2.88 7.26 -19.22
N GLN A 38 -1.60 6.87 -19.12
CA GLN A 38 -0.89 6.83 -17.84
C GLN A 38 -0.44 8.21 -17.36
N VAL A 39 -0.23 9.15 -18.27
CA VAL A 39 0.12 10.55 -17.93
C VAL A 39 -1.11 11.31 -17.43
N ARG A 40 -2.32 10.96 -17.87
CA ARG A 40 -3.56 11.62 -17.43
C ARG A 40 -4.02 11.18 -16.04
N GLU A 41 -3.76 9.92 -15.64
CA GLU A 41 -4.13 9.41 -14.32
C GLU A 41 -3.15 9.83 -13.20
N ALA A 42 -1.90 10.15 -13.55
CA ALA A 42 -0.89 10.64 -12.61
C ALA A 42 -0.94 12.15 -12.33
N ARG A 43 -1.90 12.88 -12.91
CA ARG A 43 -2.13 14.27 -12.53
C ARG A 43 -2.92 14.31 -11.22
N PRO A 44 -2.36 14.93 -10.15
CA PRO A 44 -3.15 15.15 -8.95
C PRO A 44 -4.40 15.95 -9.34
N ALA A 45 -5.56 15.54 -8.83
CA ALA A 45 -6.84 16.20 -9.06
C ALA A 45 -6.89 17.67 -8.59
N TYR A 46 -5.76 18.22 -8.18
CA TYR A 46 -5.50 19.60 -7.77
C TYR A 46 -4.57 20.30 -8.76
N ALA A 47 -4.88 20.26 -10.06
CA ALA A 47 -4.26 21.17 -11.03
C ALA A 47 -4.79 22.59 -10.76
N GLY A 48 -4.13 23.35 -9.89
CA GLY A 48 -4.49 24.74 -9.57
C GLY A 48 -4.17 25.20 -8.16
N LEU A 49 -3.87 24.30 -7.24
CA LEU A 49 -3.29 24.68 -5.96
C LEU A 49 -1.77 24.43 -6.04
N ASP A 50 -1.00 25.50 -5.83
CA ASP A 50 0.41 25.37 -5.46
C ASP A 50 0.48 24.24 -4.43
N PRO A 51 1.37 23.24 -4.54
CA PRO A 51 1.49 22.23 -3.52
C PRO A 51 1.98 22.91 -2.24
N ALA A 52 1.07 23.55 -1.54
CA ALA A 52 1.32 24.04 -0.20
C ALA A 52 1.75 22.80 0.58
N ILE A 53 2.98 22.79 1.06
CA ILE A 53 3.47 21.75 1.95
C ILE A 53 2.57 21.81 3.18
N MET A 54 1.57 20.96 3.20
CA MET A 54 0.59 20.88 4.29
C MET A 54 1.21 20.11 5.45
N THR A 55 0.99 20.57 6.65
CA THR A 55 1.32 19.77 7.84
C THR A 55 0.35 18.60 7.98
N PHE A 56 0.71 17.57 8.75
CA PHE A 56 -0.19 16.45 9.00
C PHE A 56 -1.48 16.89 9.70
N GLU A 57 -1.40 17.82 10.62
CA GLU A 57 -2.53 18.38 11.37
C GLU A 57 -3.51 19.13 10.46
N GLU A 58 -2.99 19.93 9.53
CA GLU A 58 -3.80 20.60 8.51
C GLU A 58 -4.46 19.60 7.56
N PHE A 59 -3.71 18.59 7.09
CA PHE A 59 -4.26 17.48 6.32
C PHE A 59 -5.38 16.75 7.07
N PHE A 60 -5.17 16.45 8.33
CA PHE A 60 -6.15 15.74 9.13
C PHE A 60 -7.45 16.54 9.29
N GLY A 61 -7.34 17.84 9.53
CA GLY A 61 -8.48 18.76 9.59
C GLY A 61 -9.21 18.93 8.25
N PHE A 62 -8.48 18.93 7.14
CA PHE A 62 -9.02 18.94 5.77
C PHE A 62 -9.78 17.65 5.49
N GLU A 63 -9.16 16.51 5.75
CA GLU A 63 -9.70 15.19 5.43
C GLU A 63 -11.01 14.87 6.16
N GLN A 64 -11.19 15.36 7.38
CA GLN A 64 -12.45 15.20 8.13
C GLN A 64 -13.65 15.89 7.45
N LYS A 65 -13.41 16.88 6.60
CA LYS A 65 -14.43 17.67 5.90
C LYS A 65 -14.53 17.30 4.42
N SER A 66 -13.55 16.56 3.90
CA SER A 66 -13.51 16.19 2.48
C SER A 66 -14.53 15.11 2.15
N PRO A 67 -15.27 15.22 1.04
CA PRO A 67 -16.12 14.16 0.53
C PRO A 67 -15.34 13.01 -0.10
N LEU A 68 -14.04 13.22 -0.41
CA LEU A 68 -13.13 12.26 -0.99
C LEU A 68 -12.08 11.83 0.03
N ARG A 69 -11.58 10.62 -0.11
CA ARG A 69 -10.45 10.12 0.66
C ARG A 69 -9.14 10.49 0.01
N HIS A 70 -8.15 10.82 0.84
CA HIS A 70 -6.81 11.17 0.38
C HIS A 70 -5.75 10.43 1.17
N GLU A 71 -4.65 10.14 0.49
CA GLU A 71 -3.40 9.76 1.12
C GLU A 71 -2.51 11.01 1.28
N PHE A 72 -1.66 11.00 2.27
CA PHE A 72 -0.75 12.12 2.58
C PHE A 72 0.69 11.60 2.60
N VAL A 73 1.55 12.24 1.82
CA VAL A 73 2.98 11.87 1.76
C VAL A 73 3.83 13.13 1.84
N ASN A 74 4.41 13.37 3.01
CA ASN A 74 5.37 14.47 3.23
C ASN A 74 4.86 15.86 2.77
N GLY A 75 3.62 16.18 3.08
CA GLY A 75 3.00 17.47 2.72
C GLY A 75 2.16 17.45 1.45
N ALA A 76 2.31 16.44 0.60
CA ALA A 76 1.50 16.27 -0.60
C ALA A 76 0.26 15.41 -0.33
N ILE A 77 -0.85 15.74 -0.98
CA ILE A 77 -2.14 15.05 -0.87
C ILE A 77 -2.45 14.36 -2.20
N PHE A 78 -2.90 13.11 -2.11
CA PHE A 78 -3.28 12.29 -3.26
C PHE A 78 -4.71 11.78 -3.09
N ALA A 79 -5.61 12.16 -4.01
CA ALA A 79 -6.98 11.67 -3.99
C ALA A 79 -7.02 10.17 -4.33
N MET A 80 -7.80 9.41 -3.57
CA MET A 80 -8.01 7.99 -3.82
C MET A 80 -9.16 7.79 -4.82
N SER A 81 -8.96 6.88 -5.78
CA SER A 81 -10.05 6.38 -6.63
C SER A 81 -10.90 5.36 -5.87
N GLY A 82 -12.17 5.22 -6.25
CA GLY A 82 -13.03 4.17 -5.72
C GLY A 82 -12.59 2.77 -6.19
N PRO A 83 -12.81 1.73 -5.38
CA PRO A 83 -12.48 0.36 -5.75
C PRO A 83 -13.42 -0.18 -6.83
N THR A 84 -12.93 -1.13 -7.65
CA THR A 84 -13.77 -1.92 -8.55
C THR A 84 -14.61 -2.94 -7.76
N LEU A 85 -15.64 -3.52 -8.40
CA LEU A 85 -16.43 -4.60 -7.77
C LEU A 85 -15.54 -5.83 -7.48
N ILE A 86 -14.62 -6.16 -8.38
CA ILE A 86 -13.67 -7.27 -8.21
C ILE A 86 -12.76 -7.02 -7.01
N HIS A 87 -12.18 -5.83 -6.93
CA HIS A 87 -11.37 -5.41 -5.78
C HIS A 87 -12.15 -5.59 -4.47
N ASN A 88 -13.40 -5.13 -4.45
CA ASN A 88 -14.25 -5.20 -3.26
C ASN A 88 -14.56 -6.64 -2.85
N LEU A 89 -14.86 -7.55 -3.80
CA LEU A 89 -15.10 -8.97 -3.52
C LEU A 89 -13.88 -9.64 -2.90
N ILE A 90 -12.69 -9.44 -3.48
CA ILE A 90 -11.44 -9.99 -2.94
C ILE A 90 -11.21 -9.48 -1.52
N MET A 91 -11.42 -8.17 -1.29
CA MET A 91 -11.28 -7.56 0.03
C MET A 91 -12.25 -8.15 1.06
N GLN A 92 -13.51 -8.36 0.68
CA GLN A 92 -14.50 -8.96 1.56
C GLN A 92 -14.13 -10.39 1.93
N ASN A 93 -13.70 -11.23 0.97
CA ASN A 93 -13.27 -12.59 1.22
C ASN A 93 -12.07 -12.64 2.17
N LEU A 94 -11.05 -11.79 1.92
CA LEU A 94 -9.89 -11.67 2.80
C LEU A 94 -10.28 -11.22 4.22
N MET A 95 -11.10 -10.16 4.30
CA MET A 95 -11.57 -9.61 5.57
C MET A 95 -12.34 -10.66 6.37
N PHE A 96 -13.24 -11.40 5.73
CA PHE A 96 -14.02 -12.45 6.37
C PHE A 96 -13.12 -13.56 6.93
N ALA A 97 -12.17 -14.06 6.12
CA ALA A 97 -11.25 -15.11 6.55
C ALA A 97 -10.40 -14.67 7.76
N ILE A 98 -9.79 -13.49 7.69
CA ILE A 98 -8.95 -12.97 8.78
C ILE A 98 -9.78 -12.66 10.01
N HIS A 99 -10.95 -12.01 9.86
CA HIS A 99 -11.80 -11.68 11.00
C HIS A 99 -12.31 -12.94 11.74
N ALA A 100 -12.77 -13.95 11.01
CA ALA A 100 -13.21 -15.22 11.59
C ALA A 100 -12.10 -15.89 12.38
N HIS A 101 -10.87 -15.86 11.87
CA HIS A 101 -9.68 -16.41 12.51
C HIS A 101 -9.29 -15.64 13.78
N LEU A 102 -9.28 -14.30 13.73
CA LEU A 102 -8.80 -13.46 14.83
C LEU A 102 -9.82 -13.26 15.96
N ARG A 103 -11.12 -13.52 15.75
CA ARG A 103 -12.16 -13.35 16.79
C ARG A 103 -11.84 -13.98 18.13
N ARG A 104 -11.07 -15.07 18.14
CA ARG A 104 -10.68 -15.83 19.33
C ARG A 104 -9.19 -15.70 19.66
N ARG A 105 -8.47 -14.79 18.99
CA ARG A 105 -7.00 -14.65 19.09
C ARG A 105 -6.62 -13.21 19.48
N ARG A 106 -7.21 -12.73 20.58
CA ARG A 106 -6.88 -11.39 21.11
C ARG A 106 -5.39 -11.29 21.48
N PRO A 107 -4.76 -10.10 21.33
CA PRO A 107 -5.39 -8.79 21.10
C PRO A 107 -5.51 -8.38 19.62
N CYS A 108 -5.21 -9.28 18.66
CA CYS A 108 -5.21 -8.93 17.25
C CYS A 108 -6.62 -8.64 16.72
N GLU A 109 -6.73 -7.56 15.96
CA GLU A 109 -7.95 -7.14 15.28
C GLU A 109 -7.63 -6.77 13.84
N VAL A 110 -8.63 -6.92 12.96
CA VAL A 110 -8.53 -6.56 11.55
C VAL A 110 -9.39 -5.35 11.25
N PHE A 111 -8.84 -4.44 10.46
CA PHE A 111 -9.49 -3.21 10.00
C PHE A 111 -9.45 -3.17 8.47
N SER A 112 -10.54 -2.76 7.85
CA SER A 112 -10.65 -2.60 6.40
C SER A 112 -10.51 -1.15 5.97
N SER A 113 -10.60 -0.94 4.65
CA SER A 113 -10.46 0.34 3.97
C SER A 113 -11.18 1.49 4.68
N GLY A 114 -10.50 2.62 4.79
CA GLY A 114 -10.96 3.82 5.49
C GLY A 114 -10.29 4.07 6.83
N VAL A 115 -9.60 3.09 7.40
CA VAL A 115 -8.72 3.28 8.56
C VAL A 115 -7.35 3.75 8.04
N ARG A 116 -6.83 4.80 8.65
CA ARG A 116 -5.51 5.33 8.30
C ARG A 116 -4.41 4.61 9.01
N LEU A 117 -3.33 4.41 8.29
CA LEU A 117 -2.03 4.06 8.85
C LEU A 117 -1.13 5.28 8.78
N VAL A 118 -0.65 5.75 9.93
CA VAL A 118 0.25 6.89 10.01
C VAL A 118 1.67 6.44 10.35
N ILE A 119 2.60 6.76 9.46
CA ILE A 119 4.03 6.51 9.62
C ILE A 119 4.69 7.85 9.93
N ARG A 120 5.22 8.00 11.15
CA ARG A 120 5.93 9.22 11.57
C ARG A 120 7.42 8.95 11.70
N ARG A 121 8.21 9.90 11.16
CA ARG A 121 9.65 9.97 11.33
C ARG A 121 10.04 11.41 11.68
N GLU A 122 11.29 11.63 12.08
CA GLU A 122 11.79 12.92 12.55
C GLU A 122 11.42 14.09 11.64
N THR A 123 11.49 13.90 10.31
CA THR A 123 11.23 14.95 9.32
C THR A 123 10.05 14.66 8.40
N ASN A 124 9.49 13.44 8.43
CA ASN A 124 8.53 12.99 7.44
C ASN A 124 7.31 12.35 8.10
N THR A 125 6.13 12.70 7.62
CA THR A 125 4.88 12.04 8.01
C THR A 125 4.18 11.55 6.76
N ILE A 126 3.75 10.29 6.80
CA ILE A 126 2.99 9.64 5.73
C ILE A 126 1.72 9.09 6.33
N ALA A 127 0.60 9.25 5.64
CA ALA A 127 -0.68 8.67 6.01
C ALA A 127 -1.29 7.97 4.80
N TYR A 128 -1.29 6.65 4.80
CA TYR A 128 -1.94 5.81 3.81
C TYR A 128 -3.28 5.29 4.32
N CYS A 129 -4.13 4.84 3.40
CA CYS A 129 -5.36 4.12 3.69
C CYS A 129 -5.28 2.71 3.08
N PRO A 130 -4.55 1.77 3.69
CA PRO A 130 -4.46 0.42 3.17
C PRO A 130 -5.82 -0.25 3.07
N ASP A 131 -5.96 -1.19 2.15
CA ASP A 131 -7.20 -1.93 1.99
C ASP A 131 -7.53 -2.76 3.22
N LEU A 132 -6.51 -3.36 3.85
CA LEU A 132 -6.67 -4.12 5.09
C LEU A 132 -5.44 -4.00 5.99
N ILE A 133 -5.68 -3.87 7.28
CA ILE A 133 -4.66 -3.80 8.33
C ILE A 133 -5.01 -4.78 9.44
N VAL A 134 -4.05 -5.60 9.87
CA VAL A 134 -4.12 -6.32 11.14
C VAL A 134 -3.23 -5.63 12.15
N ASP A 135 -3.80 -5.27 13.28
CA ASP A 135 -3.13 -4.64 14.40
C ASP A 135 -3.32 -5.50 15.67
N CYS A 136 -2.22 -5.76 16.37
CA CYS A 136 -2.21 -6.57 17.59
C CYS A 136 -1.83 -5.74 18.85
N ARG A 137 -1.71 -4.42 18.72
CA ARG A 137 -1.25 -3.50 19.77
C ARG A 137 -2.33 -2.47 20.14
N ALA A 138 -3.34 -2.92 20.90
CA ALA A 138 -4.46 -2.08 21.28
C ALA A 138 -4.05 -0.82 22.07
N ASP A 139 -2.94 -0.87 22.78
CA ASP A 139 -2.39 0.22 23.60
C ASP A 139 -1.76 1.37 22.81
N THR A 140 -1.41 1.14 21.54
CA THR A 140 -0.80 2.16 20.67
C THR A 140 -1.78 2.78 19.67
N ARG A 141 -3.05 2.37 19.68
CA ARG A 141 -4.07 2.87 18.75
C ARG A 141 -4.51 4.29 19.10
N ASP A 142 -4.60 5.11 18.07
CA ASP A 142 -5.31 6.37 18.13
C ASP A 142 -6.81 6.15 17.83
N THR A 143 -7.65 7.15 18.10
CA THR A 143 -9.09 7.07 17.79
C THR A 143 -9.35 6.98 16.28
N TYR A 144 -8.48 7.56 15.45
CA TYR A 144 -8.72 7.76 14.02
C TYR A 144 -7.72 7.08 13.10
N TYR A 145 -6.59 6.57 13.64
CA TYR A 145 -5.55 5.95 12.82
C TYR A 145 -4.73 4.91 13.61
N LEU A 146 -4.10 4.02 12.87
CA LEU A 146 -3.17 3.01 13.40
C LEU A 146 -1.73 3.43 13.15
N ARG A 147 -0.80 2.88 13.93
CA ARG A 147 0.64 3.14 13.82
C ARG A 147 1.48 1.87 13.76
N ASP A 148 1.00 0.81 14.38
CA ASP A 148 1.78 -0.41 14.62
C ASP A 148 1.13 -1.66 14.00
N PRO A 149 0.92 -1.68 12.67
CA PRO A 149 0.31 -2.82 11.99
C PRO A 149 1.22 -4.03 12.09
N LYS A 150 0.63 -5.21 12.24
CA LYS A 150 1.33 -6.50 12.14
C LYS A 150 1.34 -7.05 10.72
N LEU A 151 0.23 -6.88 10.01
CA LEU A 151 0.05 -7.25 8.62
C LEU A 151 -0.69 -6.13 7.88
N ILE A 152 -0.27 -5.86 6.65
CA ILE A 152 -0.96 -4.98 5.71
C ILE A 152 -1.25 -5.77 4.44
N ALA A 153 -2.46 -5.61 3.88
CA ALA A 153 -2.78 -6.15 2.56
C ALA A 153 -3.36 -5.06 1.66
N GLU A 154 -2.96 -5.12 0.38
CA GLU A 154 -3.46 -4.26 -0.70
C GLU A 154 -3.92 -5.12 -1.88
N VAL A 155 -5.08 -4.82 -2.42
CA VAL A 155 -5.56 -5.41 -3.67
C VAL A 155 -5.13 -4.49 -4.80
N LEU A 156 -4.27 -4.99 -5.66
CA LEU A 156 -3.66 -4.20 -6.74
C LEU A 156 -4.69 -3.75 -7.75
N SER A 157 -4.63 -2.49 -8.13
CA SER A 157 -5.40 -1.93 -9.24
C SER A 157 -4.43 -1.40 -10.31
N PRO A 158 -4.85 -1.30 -11.57
CA PRO A 158 -3.99 -0.74 -12.63
C PRO A 158 -3.44 0.65 -12.30
N SER A 159 -4.20 1.47 -11.54
CA SER A 159 -3.79 2.82 -11.15
C SER A 159 -2.82 2.88 -9.98
N THR A 160 -2.83 1.89 -9.07
CA THR A 160 -2.03 1.93 -7.83
C THR A 160 -0.90 0.90 -7.79
N GLU A 161 -0.90 -0.11 -8.65
CA GLU A 161 0.02 -1.24 -8.60
C GLU A 161 1.50 -0.84 -8.47
N LEU A 162 1.95 0.15 -9.24
CA LEU A 162 3.35 0.61 -9.17
C LEU A 162 3.67 1.26 -7.82
N ILE A 163 2.71 2.02 -7.27
CA ILE A 163 2.86 2.68 -5.97
C ILE A 163 2.89 1.62 -4.87
N ASP A 164 1.96 0.67 -4.91
CA ASP A 164 1.85 -0.40 -3.90
C ASP A 164 3.09 -1.32 -3.90
N ARG A 165 3.59 -1.68 -5.10
CA ARG A 165 4.76 -2.55 -5.24
C ARG A 165 6.09 -1.90 -4.89
N ARG A 166 6.20 -0.57 -4.96
CA ARG A 166 7.46 0.15 -4.82
C ARG A 166 7.44 1.12 -3.65
N GLU A 167 6.69 2.22 -3.76
CA GLU A 167 6.69 3.30 -2.77
C GLU A 167 6.14 2.83 -1.42
N LYS A 168 4.93 2.27 -1.41
CA LYS A 168 4.31 1.78 -0.17
C LYS A 168 5.13 0.67 0.46
N LEU A 169 5.65 -0.29 -0.33
CA LEU A 169 6.53 -1.34 0.20
C LEU A 169 7.74 -0.74 0.92
N LEU A 170 8.40 0.28 0.35
CA LEU A 170 9.56 0.92 0.99
C LEU A 170 9.16 1.62 2.29
N ASN A 171 8.03 2.33 2.29
CA ASN A 171 7.54 3.04 3.46
C ASN A 171 7.05 2.08 4.56
N TYR A 172 6.33 1.02 4.20
CA TYR A 172 5.85 0.01 5.15
C TYR A 172 6.99 -0.80 5.79
N ARG A 173 8.06 -1.08 5.06
CA ARG A 173 9.28 -1.73 5.60
C ARG A 173 9.91 -0.97 6.76
N MET A 174 9.62 0.31 6.89
CA MET A 174 10.12 1.15 7.98
C MET A 174 9.35 0.99 9.29
N LEU A 175 8.20 0.31 9.29
CA LEU A 175 7.41 0.03 10.47
C LEU A 175 7.97 -1.20 11.19
N ASP A 176 8.49 -1.03 12.40
CA ASP A 176 9.11 -2.15 13.15
C ASP A 176 8.11 -3.24 13.52
N SER A 177 6.84 -2.87 13.68
CA SER A 177 5.74 -3.78 13.99
C SER A 177 5.30 -4.66 12.83
N LEU A 178 5.53 -4.20 11.57
CA LEU A 178 5.04 -4.90 10.39
C LEU A 178 5.85 -6.17 10.13
N GLU A 179 5.18 -7.30 10.08
CA GLU A 179 5.77 -8.62 9.81
C GLU A 179 5.53 -9.09 8.38
N GLU A 180 4.38 -8.77 7.78
CA GLU A 180 4.04 -9.17 6.41
C GLU A 180 3.30 -8.06 5.66
N TYR A 181 3.70 -7.85 4.40
CA TYR A 181 3.00 -7.03 3.43
C TYR A 181 2.51 -7.89 2.27
N VAL A 182 1.20 -7.90 2.05
CA VAL A 182 0.49 -8.78 1.13
C VAL A 182 -0.05 -7.97 -0.05
N LEU A 183 0.23 -8.43 -1.26
CA LEU A 183 -0.26 -7.85 -2.51
C LEU A 183 -1.12 -8.88 -3.22
N ILE A 184 -2.36 -8.54 -3.55
CA ILE A 184 -3.34 -9.44 -4.15
C ILE A 184 -3.71 -8.89 -5.53
N SER A 185 -3.52 -9.69 -6.57
CA SER A 185 -3.90 -9.31 -7.93
C SER A 185 -5.42 -9.44 -8.11
N GLN A 186 -6.02 -8.49 -8.87
CA GLN A 186 -7.41 -8.63 -9.27
C GLN A 186 -7.57 -9.20 -10.71
N ASP A 187 -6.50 -9.17 -11.49
CA ASP A 187 -6.50 -9.62 -12.90
C ASP A 187 -6.08 -11.09 -13.05
N GLU A 188 -5.43 -11.63 -12.04
CA GLU A 188 -4.99 -13.03 -12.00
C GLU A 188 -5.11 -13.59 -10.58
N ARG A 189 -5.26 -14.91 -10.45
CA ARG A 189 -5.32 -15.59 -9.15
C ARG A 189 -3.92 -15.72 -8.56
N ARG A 190 -3.44 -14.63 -8.02
CA ARG A 190 -2.07 -14.49 -7.53
C ARG A 190 -1.99 -13.61 -6.30
N VAL A 191 -1.26 -14.09 -5.30
CA VAL A 191 -0.92 -13.36 -4.08
C VAL A 191 0.60 -13.33 -3.91
N VAL A 192 1.12 -12.18 -3.53
CA VAL A 192 2.53 -11.99 -3.18
C VAL A 192 2.61 -11.57 -1.72
N VAL A 193 3.28 -12.35 -0.91
CA VAL A 193 3.57 -12.04 0.49
C VAL A 193 5.02 -11.62 0.62
N ASN A 194 5.26 -10.45 1.19
CA ASN A 194 6.59 -9.93 1.49
C ASN A 194 6.83 -10.00 3.00
N PRO A 195 7.46 -11.07 3.52
CA PRO A 195 7.67 -11.24 4.96
C PRO A 195 8.95 -10.56 5.43
N ARG A 196 8.89 -9.87 6.56
CA ARG A 196 10.08 -9.29 7.23
C ARG A 196 11.10 -10.36 7.60
N ALA A 197 10.65 -11.51 8.10
CA ALA A 197 11.51 -12.62 8.51
C ALA A 197 12.40 -13.15 7.38
N GLU A 198 11.98 -12.98 6.13
CA GLU A 198 12.72 -13.36 4.92
C GLU A 198 13.37 -12.13 4.24
N ARG A 199 13.61 -11.05 4.99
CA ARG A 199 14.19 -9.79 4.48
C ARG A 199 13.37 -9.20 3.34
N TRP A 200 12.04 -9.35 3.41
CA TRP A 200 11.09 -8.87 2.41
C TRP A 200 11.22 -9.54 1.04
N LYS A 201 11.85 -10.72 0.97
CA LYS A 201 11.90 -11.51 -0.25
C LYS A 201 10.49 -12.03 -0.56
N PRO A 202 9.92 -11.76 -1.75
CA PRO A 202 8.55 -12.12 -2.05
C PRO A 202 8.35 -13.64 -2.13
N ARG A 203 7.30 -14.14 -1.48
CA ARG A 203 6.72 -15.46 -1.71
C ARG A 203 5.51 -15.29 -2.62
N VAL A 204 5.45 -16.06 -3.68
CA VAL A 204 4.39 -15.99 -4.69
C VAL A 204 3.52 -17.23 -4.60
N TYR A 205 2.22 -17.02 -4.49
CA TYR A 205 1.19 -18.06 -4.52
C TYR A 205 0.32 -17.82 -5.75
N ALA A 206 0.15 -18.83 -6.58
CA ALA A 206 -0.62 -18.71 -7.84
C ALA A 206 -1.40 -20.00 -8.12
N GLY A 207 -2.57 -19.84 -8.75
CA GLY A 207 -3.48 -20.93 -9.07
C GLY A 207 -4.41 -21.29 -7.91
N LEU A 208 -5.61 -21.76 -8.24
CA LEU A 208 -6.68 -22.03 -7.27
C LEU A 208 -6.39 -23.20 -6.32
N ASP A 209 -5.52 -24.11 -6.73
CA ASP A 209 -5.12 -25.27 -5.91
C ASP A 209 -4.08 -24.93 -4.84
N THR A 210 -3.68 -23.64 -4.78
CA THR A 210 -2.68 -23.14 -3.83
C THR A 210 -3.37 -22.48 -2.64
N ALA A 211 -2.70 -22.44 -1.49
CA ALA A 211 -3.13 -21.69 -0.33
C ALA A 211 -2.06 -20.67 0.08
N VAL A 212 -2.47 -19.44 0.40
CA VAL A 212 -1.58 -18.40 0.90
C VAL A 212 -1.36 -18.59 2.41
N GLU A 213 -0.10 -18.55 2.82
CA GLU A 213 0.31 -18.63 4.24
C GLU A 213 0.61 -17.21 4.76
N LEU A 214 -0.21 -16.74 5.69
CA LEU A 214 -0.02 -15.50 6.46
C LEU A 214 0.56 -15.88 7.83
N ARG A 215 1.88 -16.06 7.88
CA ARG A 215 2.57 -16.60 9.06
C ARG A 215 2.54 -15.66 10.25
N SER A 216 2.50 -14.36 10.02
CA SER A 216 2.42 -13.35 11.08
C SER A 216 1.19 -13.51 11.98
N ILE A 217 0.11 -14.08 11.44
CA ILE A 217 -1.16 -14.30 12.15
C ILE A 217 -1.55 -15.78 12.22
N ASP A 218 -0.67 -16.68 11.81
CA ASP A 218 -0.89 -18.14 11.80
C ASP A 218 -2.17 -18.55 11.06
N LEU A 219 -2.36 -18.01 9.84
CA LEU A 219 -3.53 -18.26 9.00
C LEU A 219 -3.11 -18.74 7.62
N THR A 220 -3.78 -19.79 7.13
CA THR A 220 -3.68 -20.25 5.75
C THR A 220 -5.04 -20.10 5.07
N ILE A 221 -5.06 -19.50 3.90
CA ILE A 221 -6.28 -19.24 3.12
C ILE A 221 -6.14 -19.89 1.74
N PRO A 222 -6.98 -20.85 1.36
CA PRO A 222 -7.01 -21.36 0.00
C PRO A 222 -7.32 -20.23 -1.01
N LEU A 223 -6.59 -20.16 -2.12
CA LEU A 223 -6.83 -19.14 -3.12
C LEU A 223 -8.25 -19.25 -3.73
N ILE A 224 -8.79 -20.46 -3.79
CA ILE A 224 -10.18 -20.67 -4.23
C ILE A 224 -11.20 -19.95 -3.33
N GLU A 225 -10.94 -19.84 -2.03
CA GLU A 225 -11.78 -19.10 -1.10
C GLU A 225 -11.54 -17.59 -1.20
N LEU A 226 -10.28 -17.18 -1.33
CA LEU A 226 -9.93 -15.77 -1.47
C LEU A 226 -10.53 -15.14 -2.75
N TYR A 227 -10.59 -15.91 -3.82
CA TYR A 227 -11.16 -15.50 -5.11
C TYR A 227 -12.56 -16.08 -5.36
N ALA A 228 -13.28 -16.48 -4.30
CA ALA A 228 -14.67 -16.93 -4.44
C ALA A 228 -15.55 -15.83 -5.05
N ASP A 229 -16.42 -16.21 -5.97
CA ASP A 229 -17.32 -15.31 -6.71
C ASP A 229 -16.62 -14.23 -7.56
N VAL A 230 -15.30 -14.25 -7.63
CA VAL A 230 -14.55 -13.38 -8.52
C VAL A 230 -14.53 -13.99 -9.91
N THR A 231 -15.38 -13.48 -10.77
CA THR A 231 -15.33 -13.82 -12.19
C THR A 231 -14.21 -13.02 -12.84
N SER A 232 -13.19 -13.71 -13.38
CA SER A 232 -12.18 -13.05 -14.21
C SER A 232 -12.87 -12.36 -15.37
N PRO A 233 -12.42 -11.13 -15.74
CA PRO A 233 -12.85 -10.51 -16.98
C PRO A 233 -12.42 -11.33 -18.19
#